data_c989cefe5ba179c913f9192855ab0d27
#
_entry.id   c989cefe5ba179c913f9192855ab0d27
#
_cell.length_a   1.000
_cell.length_b   1.000
_cell.length_c   1.000
_cell.angle_alpha   90.00
_cell.angle_beta   90.00
_cell.angle_gamma   90.00
#
_symmetry.space_group_name_H-M   'P 1'
#
loop_
_entity.id
_entity.type
_entity.pdbx_description
1 polymer ?
#
loop_
_entity_poly.entity_id
_entity_poly.type
_entity_poly.pdbx_seq_one_letter_code
_entity_poly.pdbx_strand_id
1 'polypeptide(L)'
;LIAAAGTTNAAFNWAVSIGDVVRVVLLFYLMPLWAVLLARVLLQEAITPRALLRVALGLLGALIVLWPPEGATALGAAFSLADALALIGGFSFALNNIMVRREQDRSEAARAAAMFIGGALVAGMVGVALQAAGSIPAPLWRDASQWWPWAAGLSAAFLAANLCLQFGASRLPAHRTAVIMLTEVLFASASAVALGAGTLGPALLLGGACILASAWLAAWD
;
A
#
# COMPACT_ATOMS: atom_id res chain seq x y z
N LEU A 1 1.12 5.38 15.09
CA LEU A 1 0.54 5.92 13.88
C LEU A 1 1.55 6.75 13.10
N ILE A 2 2.14 7.82 13.68
CA ILE A 2 3.15 8.71 13.06
C ILE A 2 4.29 7.91 12.40
N ALA A 3 4.97 7.06 13.16
CA ALA A 3 6.08 6.27 12.66
C ALA A 3 5.64 5.27 11.57
N ALA A 4 4.52 4.56 11.78
CA ALA A 4 4.03 3.57 10.82
C ALA A 4 3.64 4.21 9.48
N ALA A 5 2.88 5.31 9.50
CA ALA A 5 2.48 6.03 8.29
C ALA A 5 3.69 6.59 7.53
N GLY A 6 4.62 7.22 8.25
CA GLY A 6 5.83 7.80 7.66
C GLY A 6 6.73 6.73 7.04
N THR A 7 6.98 5.63 7.76
CA THR A 7 7.80 4.52 7.26
C THR A 7 7.17 3.86 6.03
N THR A 8 5.84 3.69 6.01
CA THR A 8 5.13 3.15 4.83
C THR A 8 5.46 3.95 3.58
N ASN A 9 5.22 5.27 3.64
CA ASN A 9 5.41 6.14 2.48
C ASN A 9 6.88 6.22 2.06
N ALA A 10 7.80 6.41 3.00
CA ALA A 10 9.21 6.52 2.70
C ALA A 10 9.77 5.21 2.11
N ALA A 11 9.48 4.07 2.74
CA ALA A 11 9.99 2.78 2.31
C ALA A 11 9.43 2.37 0.94
N PHE A 12 8.10 2.51 0.72
CA PHE A 12 7.48 2.15 -0.54
C PHE A 12 7.99 3.02 -1.70
N ASN A 13 7.94 4.35 -1.55
CA ASN A 13 8.39 5.25 -2.62
C ASN A 13 9.88 5.08 -2.93
N TRP A 14 10.70 4.86 -1.91
CA TRP A 14 12.12 4.58 -2.14
C TRP A 14 12.31 3.23 -2.84
N ALA A 15 11.63 2.18 -2.41
CA ALA A 15 11.68 0.87 -3.06
C ALA A 15 11.35 0.95 -4.55
N VAL A 16 10.24 1.64 -4.91
CA VAL A 16 9.81 1.85 -6.30
C VAL A 16 10.83 2.64 -7.12
N SER A 17 11.55 3.57 -6.49
CA SER A 17 12.55 4.41 -7.19
C SER A 17 13.84 3.69 -7.53
N ILE A 18 14.19 2.61 -6.80
CA ILE A 18 15.46 1.88 -6.97
C ILE A 18 15.30 0.42 -7.42
N GLY A 19 14.08 -0.11 -7.39
CA GLY A 19 13.79 -1.52 -7.70
C GLY A 19 12.86 -1.71 -8.90
N ASP A 20 12.64 -2.97 -9.24
CA ASP A 20 11.58 -3.34 -10.17
C ASP A 20 10.21 -3.09 -9.54
N VAL A 21 9.39 -2.26 -10.20
CA VAL A 21 8.11 -1.80 -9.67
C VAL A 21 7.16 -2.97 -9.40
N VAL A 22 7.09 -3.95 -10.30
CA VAL A 22 6.17 -5.10 -10.16
C VAL A 22 6.56 -5.95 -8.96
N ARG A 23 7.86 -6.23 -8.81
CA ARG A 23 8.40 -6.99 -7.69
C ARG A 23 8.19 -6.26 -6.36
N VAL A 24 8.45 -4.96 -6.30
CA VAL A 24 8.22 -4.11 -5.13
C VAL A 24 6.74 -4.14 -4.73
N VAL A 25 5.83 -3.97 -5.68
CA VAL A 25 4.38 -4.00 -5.43
C VAL A 25 3.92 -5.38 -4.95
N LEU A 26 4.41 -6.47 -5.54
CA LEU A 26 4.10 -7.83 -5.09
C LEU A 26 4.54 -8.07 -3.64
N LEU A 27 5.75 -7.64 -3.27
CA LEU A 27 6.25 -7.78 -1.90
C LEU A 27 5.49 -6.88 -0.91
N PHE A 28 5.13 -5.67 -1.32
CA PHE A 28 4.30 -4.78 -0.52
C PHE A 28 2.90 -5.38 -0.29
N TYR A 29 2.32 -6.04 -1.28
CA TYR A 29 1.00 -6.68 -1.15
C TYR A 29 0.98 -7.95 -0.28
N LEU A 30 2.07 -8.31 0.36
CA LEU A 30 2.04 -9.21 1.52
C LEU A 30 1.41 -8.56 2.77
N MET A 31 1.05 -7.27 2.70
CA MET A 31 0.40 -6.53 3.79
C MET A 31 -0.82 -7.24 4.43
N PRO A 32 -1.70 -8.00 3.71
CA PRO A 32 -2.79 -8.70 4.37
C PRO A 32 -2.34 -9.83 5.30
N LEU A 33 -1.20 -10.47 5.02
CA LEU A 33 -0.60 -11.45 5.94
C LEU A 33 -0.15 -10.76 7.22
N TRP A 34 0.55 -9.63 7.09
CA TRP A 34 0.96 -8.82 8.24
C TRP A 34 -0.24 -8.30 9.02
N ALA A 35 -1.32 -7.89 8.34
CA ALA A 35 -2.54 -7.42 8.97
C ALA A 35 -3.19 -8.50 9.85
N VAL A 36 -3.27 -9.75 9.37
CA VAL A 36 -3.80 -10.88 10.16
C VAL A 36 -2.94 -11.15 11.38
N LEU A 37 -1.61 -11.20 11.22
CA LEU A 37 -0.68 -11.45 12.32
C LEU A 37 -0.72 -10.32 13.36
N LEU A 38 -0.65 -9.07 12.92
CA LEU A 38 -0.69 -7.90 13.80
C LEU A 38 -2.06 -7.75 14.50
N ALA A 39 -3.16 -8.03 13.80
CA ALA A 39 -4.50 -8.02 14.40
C ALA A 39 -4.61 -9.06 15.52
N ARG A 40 -4.05 -10.26 15.32
CA ARG A 40 -4.00 -11.29 16.36
C ARG A 40 -3.24 -10.83 17.60
N VAL A 41 -2.07 -10.18 17.40
CA VAL A 41 -1.18 -9.80 18.50
C VAL A 41 -1.64 -8.52 19.20
N LEU A 42 -2.02 -7.49 18.42
CA LEU A 42 -2.27 -6.15 18.95
C LEU A 42 -3.74 -5.84 19.25
N LEU A 43 -4.66 -6.47 18.51
CA LEU A 43 -6.12 -6.31 18.71
C LEU A 43 -6.78 -7.55 19.30
N GLN A 44 -6.02 -8.65 19.45
CA GLN A 44 -6.51 -9.95 19.93
C GLN A 44 -7.66 -10.51 19.06
N GLU A 45 -7.74 -10.11 17.80
CA GLU A 45 -8.71 -10.64 16.86
C GLU A 45 -8.41 -12.13 16.56
N ALA A 46 -9.45 -12.96 16.49
CA ALA A 46 -9.28 -14.38 16.21
C ALA A 46 -8.89 -14.59 14.73
N ILE A 47 -7.88 -15.41 14.48
CA ILE A 47 -7.56 -15.89 13.14
C ILE A 47 -8.55 -16.99 12.78
N THR A 48 -9.52 -16.68 11.93
CA THR A 48 -10.50 -17.67 11.46
C THR A 48 -10.06 -18.32 10.15
N PRO A 49 -10.47 -19.58 9.86
CA PRO A 49 -10.19 -20.18 8.55
C PRO A 49 -10.74 -19.36 7.39
N ARG A 50 -11.87 -18.68 7.59
CA ARG A 50 -12.46 -17.78 6.58
C ARG A 50 -11.57 -16.57 6.32
N ALA A 51 -10.97 -15.97 7.37
CA ALA A 51 -10.04 -14.87 7.21
C ALA A 51 -8.80 -15.31 6.41
N LEU A 52 -8.24 -16.49 6.69
CA LEU A 52 -7.12 -17.04 5.93
C LEU A 52 -7.48 -17.33 4.48
N LEU A 53 -8.66 -17.91 4.23
CA LEU A 53 -9.13 -18.17 2.87
C LEU A 53 -9.24 -16.87 2.06
N ARG A 54 -9.81 -15.83 2.64
CA ARG A 54 -9.93 -14.50 2.00
C ARG A 54 -8.57 -13.92 1.65
N VAL A 55 -7.65 -13.91 2.60
CA VAL A 55 -6.29 -13.42 2.39
C VAL A 55 -5.59 -14.23 1.30
N ALA A 56 -5.66 -15.55 1.36
CA ALA A 56 -5.06 -16.43 0.34
C ALA A 56 -5.64 -16.17 -1.06
N LEU A 57 -6.97 -16.04 -1.17
CA LEU A 57 -7.64 -15.79 -2.44
C LEU A 57 -7.29 -14.41 -3.00
N GLY A 58 -7.25 -13.37 -2.15
CA GLY A 58 -6.87 -12.01 -2.57
C GLY A 58 -5.41 -11.93 -3.02
N LEU A 59 -4.50 -12.56 -2.26
CA LEU A 59 -3.07 -12.62 -2.63
C LEU A 59 -2.84 -13.43 -3.91
N LEU A 60 -3.55 -14.55 -4.07
CA LEU A 60 -3.48 -15.34 -5.31
C LEU A 60 -3.95 -14.48 -6.51
N GLY A 61 -5.04 -13.76 -6.35
CA GLY A 61 -5.54 -12.86 -7.38
C GLY A 61 -4.55 -11.75 -7.72
N ALA A 62 -3.97 -11.09 -6.73
CA ALA A 62 -2.94 -10.07 -6.94
C ALA A 62 -1.69 -10.65 -7.63
N LEU A 63 -1.26 -11.83 -7.21
CA LEU A 63 -0.13 -12.53 -7.84
C LEU A 63 -0.39 -12.84 -9.32
N ILE A 64 -1.61 -13.32 -9.65
CA ILE A 64 -1.98 -13.61 -11.04
C ILE A 64 -1.98 -12.34 -11.91
N VAL A 65 -2.56 -11.23 -11.40
CA VAL A 65 -2.62 -9.95 -12.14
C VAL A 65 -1.23 -9.35 -12.35
N LEU A 66 -0.39 -9.41 -11.33
CA LEU A 66 0.94 -8.77 -11.30
C LEU A 66 2.06 -9.72 -11.73
N TRP A 67 1.73 -10.95 -12.18
CA TRP A 67 2.76 -11.91 -12.61
C TRP A 67 3.58 -11.35 -13.78
N PRO A 68 4.91 -11.20 -13.62
CA PRO A 68 5.74 -10.61 -14.66
C PRO A 68 5.75 -11.48 -15.92
N PRO A 69 5.75 -10.87 -17.12
CA PRO A 69 5.80 -11.61 -18.39
C PRO A 69 7.02 -12.53 -18.52
N GLU A 70 8.13 -12.15 -17.90
CA GLU A 70 9.39 -12.93 -17.88
C GLU A 70 9.33 -14.12 -16.90
N GLY A 71 8.21 -14.31 -16.24
CA GLY A 71 7.96 -15.44 -15.35
C GLY A 71 8.78 -15.39 -14.04
N ALA A 72 9.09 -16.61 -13.52
CA ALA A 72 9.77 -16.75 -12.24
C ALA A 72 11.22 -16.23 -12.22
N THR A 73 11.82 -15.95 -13.36
CA THR A 73 13.20 -15.43 -13.44
C THR A 73 13.32 -14.04 -12.81
N ALA A 74 12.30 -13.19 -12.97
CA ALA A 74 12.25 -11.88 -12.33
C ALA A 74 12.15 -11.98 -10.79
N LEU A 75 11.50 -13.03 -10.27
CA LEU A 75 11.39 -13.30 -8.83
C LEU A 75 12.61 -14.01 -8.25
N GLY A 76 13.39 -14.71 -9.09
CA GLY A 76 14.59 -15.45 -8.71
C GLY A 76 15.84 -14.60 -8.52
N ALA A 77 15.79 -13.30 -8.79
CA ALA A 77 16.91 -12.40 -8.54
C ALA A 77 17.27 -12.34 -7.04
N ALA A 78 18.55 -12.10 -6.75
CA ALA A 78 19.03 -11.97 -5.38
C ALA A 78 18.23 -10.91 -4.59
N PHE A 79 18.05 -11.14 -3.30
CA PHE A 79 17.33 -10.22 -2.41
C PHE A 79 18.03 -8.85 -2.37
N SER A 80 17.29 -7.80 -2.67
CA SER A 80 17.80 -6.44 -2.83
C SER A 80 17.33 -5.50 -1.71
N LEU A 81 17.94 -4.31 -1.64
CA LEU A 81 17.47 -3.25 -0.75
C LEU A 81 16.02 -2.84 -1.07
N ALA A 82 15.66 -2.80 -2.35
CA ALA A 82 14.28 -2.51 -2.76
C ALA A 82 13.28 -3.54 -2.20
N ASP A 83 13.64 -4.84 -2.19
CA ASP A 83 12.82 -5.90 -1.62
C ASP A 83 12.64 -5.72 -0.11
N ALA A 84 13.72 -5.41 0.60
CA ALA A 84 13.66 -5.14 2.04
C ALA A 84 12.75 -3.95 2.34
N LEU A 85 12.89 -2.85 1.58
CA LEU A 85 12.06 -1.66 1.72
C LEU A 85 10.60 -1.94 1.39
N ALA A 86 10.31 -2.75 0.37
CA ALA A 86 8.95 -3.15 0.01
C ALA A 86 8.27 -3.94 1.16
N LEU A 87 8.98 -4.89 1.76
CA LEU A 87 8.50 -5.66 2.91
C LEU A 87 8.28 -4.77 4.13
N ILE A 88 9.22 -3.88 4.44
CA ILE A 88 9.10 -2.89 5.53
C ILE A 88 7.90 -1.98 5.28
N GLY A 89 7.71 -1.52 4.04
CA GLY A 89 6.57 -0.71 3.63
C GLY A 89 5.24 -1.42 3.85
N GLY A 90 5.11 -2.67 3.38
CA GLY A 90 3.91 -3.49 3.55
C GLY A 90 3.61 -3.82 5.02
N PHE A 91 4.63 -4.14 5.81
CA PHE A 91 4.49 -4.33 7.26
C PHE A 91 4.03 -3.04 7.96
N SER A 92 4.68 -1.92 7.66
CA SER A 92 4.35 -0.62 8.26
C SER A 92 2.96 -0.15 7.87
N PHE A 93 2.53 -0.44 6.65
CA PHE A 93 1.17 -0.17 6.19
C PHE A 93 0.12 -0.98 6.96
N ALA A 94 0.35 -2.29 7.14
CA ALA A 94 -0.50 -3.13 7.97
C ALA A 94 -0.54 -2.62 9.42
N LEU A 95 0.61 -2.27 9.99
CA LEU A 95 0.70 -1.70 11.33
C LEU A 95 -0.04 -0.37 11.44
N ASN A 96 0.04 0.50 10.41
CA ASN A 96 -0.71 1.76 10.37
C ASN A 96 -2.23 1.50 10.43
N ASN A 97 -2.75 0.57 9.64
CA ASN A 97 -4.16 0.22 9.65
C ASN A 97 -4.61 -0.37 11.00
N ILE A 98 -3.78 -1.20 11.63
CA ILE A 98 -4.00 -1.70 13.00
C ILE A 98 -4.06 -0.54 14.01
N MET A 99 -3.14 0.43 13.90
CA MET A 99 -3.13 1.59 14.78
C MET A 99 -4.35 2.49 14.56
N VAL A 100 -4.79 2.70 13.31
CA VAL A 100 -6.04 3.42 13.00
C VAL A 100 -7.24 2.74 13.68
N ARG A 101 -7.30 1.42 13.64
CA ARG A 101 -8.34 0.63 14.28
C ARG A 101 -8.26 0.71 15.82
N ARG A 102 -7.06 0.62 16.38
CA ARG A 102 -6.82 0.71 17.82
C ARG A 102 -7.19 2.08 18.39
N GLU A 103 -6.92 3.14 17.64
CA GLU A 103 -7.18 4.53 18.02
C GLU A 103 -8.56 5.02 17.50
N GLN A 104 -9.52 4.11 17.31
CA GLN A 104 -10.84 4.45 16.75
C GLN A 104 -11.61 5.49 17.61
N ASP A 105 -11.35 5.54 18.91
CA ASP A 105 -11.98 6.47 19.85
C ASP A 105 -11.41 7.91 19.75
N ARG A 106 -10.28 8.08 19.05
CA ARG A 106 -9.72 9.41 18.76
C ARG A 106 -10.45 10.04 17.59
N SER A 107 -10.48 11.37 17.53
CA SER A 107 -11.08 12.08 16.41
C SER A 107 -10.40 11.72 15.07
N GLU A 108 -11.18 11.67 13.99
CA GLU A 108 -10.66 11.40 12.65
C GLU A 108 -9.58 12.42 12.25
N ALA A 109 -9.78 13.69 12.61
CA ALA A 109 -8.80 14.74 12.37
C ALA A 109 -7.46 14.50 13.08
N ALA A 110 -7.47 14.02 14.32
CA ALA A 110 -6.25 13.72 15.07
C ALA A 110 -5.49 12.54 14.45
N ARG A 111 -6.21 11.50 13.99
CA ARG A 111 -5.59 10.36 13.29
C ARG A 111 -5.00 10.78 11.95
N ALA A 112 -5.74 11.57 11.17
CA ALA A 112 -5.27 12.11 9.90
C ALA A 112 -4.03 12.98 10.11
N ALA A 113 -4.08 13.93 11.04
CA ALA A 113 -2.94 14.79 11.37
C ALA A 113 -1.69 13.97 11.75
N ALA A 114 -1.84 12.93 12.59
CA ALA A 114 -0.74 12.05 12.97
C ALA A 114 -0.13 11.33 11.76
N MET A 115 -0.96 10.85 10.82
CA MET A 115 -0.48 10.17 9.61
C MET A 115 0.26 11.12 8.66
N PHE A 116 -0.30 12.31 8.40
CA PHE A 116 0.33 13.28 7.50
C PHE A 116 1.58 13.91 8.09
N ILE A 117 1.57 14.24 9.39
CA ILE A 117 2.78 14.69 10.10
C ILE A 117 3.86 13.61 10.06
N GLY A 118 3.47 12.35 10.32
CA GLY A 118 4.39 11.21 10.23
C GLY A 118 5.00 11.05 8.84
N GLY A 119 4.16 11.13 7.80
CA GLY A 119 4.60 11.11 6.40
C GLY A 119 5.60 12.22 6.10
N ALA A 120 5.28 13.45 6.46
CA ALA A 120 6.13 14.61 6.22
C ALA A 120 7.48 14.52 6.98
N LEU A 121 7.44 14.12 8.26
CA LEU A 121 8.65 14.00 9.09
C LEU A 121 9.58 12.91 8.58
N VAL A 122 9.07 11.69 8.35
CA VAL A 122 9.91 10.57 7.93
C VAL A 122 10.42 10.77 6.51
N ALA A 123 9.55 11.18 5.57
CA ALA A 123 9.96 11.47 4.20
C ALA A 123 10.96 12.64 4.14
N GLY A 124 10.74 13.68 4.94
CA GLY A 124 11.67 14.81 5.05
C GLY A 124 13.05 14.38 5.61
N MET A 125 13.08 13.59 6.68
CA MET A 125 14.34 13.08 7.24
C MET A 125 15.10 12.20 6.24
N VAL A 126 14.39 11.27 5.57
CA VAL A 126 14.99 10.41 4.54
C VAL A 126 15.48 11.25 3.37
N GLY A 127 14.69 12.21 2.89
CA GLY A 127 15.08 13.11 1.80
C GLY A 127 16.33 13.91 2.12
N VAL A 128 16.41 14.51 3.32
CA VAL A 128 17.61 15.23 3.78
C VAL A 128 18.83 14.31 3.89
N ALA A 129 18.65 13.10 4.42
CA ALA A 129 19.74 12.14 4.53
C ALA A 129 20.27 11.69 3.17
N LEU A 130 19.39 11.39 2.21
CA LEU A 130 19.78 11.01 0.85
C LEU A 130 20.44 12.15 0.08
N GLN A 131 19.97 13.39 0.28
CA GLN A 131 20.61 14.58 -0.28
C GLN A 131 22.00 14.81 0.30
N ALA A 132 22.15 14.70 1.63
CA ALA A 132 23.44 14.82 2.30
C ALA A 132 24.43 13.72 1.86
N ALA A 133 23.93 12.53 1.54
CA ALA A 133 24.72 11.43 0.99
C ALA A 133 25.02 11.59 -0.52
N GLY A 134 24.54 12.65 -1.17
CA GLY A 134 24.69 12.86 -2.62
C GLY A 134 23.91 11.90 -3.51
N SER A 135 22.97 11.14 -2.92
CA SER A 135 22.17 10.13 -3.65
C SER A 135 21.03 10.73 -4.46
N ILE A 136 20.54 11.92 -4.09
CA ILE A 136 19.52 12.67 -4.81
C ILE A 136 19.92 14.13 -4.98
N PRO A 137 19.55 14.78 -6.12
CA PRO A 137 19.83 16.20 -6.32
C PRO A 137 19.02 17.09 -5.35
N ALA A 138 19.50 18.30 -5.15
CA ALA A 138 18.73 19.31 -4.41
C ALA A 138 17.42 19.64 -5.13
N PRO A 139 16.33 19.94 -4.40
CA PRO A 139 15.07 20.33 -5.00
C PRO A 139 15.20 21.54 -5.92
N LEU A 140 14.70 21.46 -7.13
CA LEU A 140 14.70 22.57 -8.08
C LEU A 140 13.47 23.45 -7.82
N TRP A 141 13.64 24.47 -6.98
CA TRP A 141 12.59 25.46 -6.69
C TRP A 141 12.32 26.45 -7.83
N ARG A 142 13.21 26.50 -8.84
CA ARG A 142 13.11 27.45 -9.95
C ARG A 142 11.82 27.34 -10.76
N ASP A 143 11.29 26.14 -10.91
CA ASP A 143 10.10 25.86 -11.72
C ASP A 143 8.87 25.54 -10.86
N ALA A 144 8.84 25.99 -9.60
CA ALA A 144 7.78 25.68 -8.67
C ALA A 144 6.39 26.06 -9.20
N SER A 145 6.27 27.16 -9.94
CA SER A 145 5.01 27.61 -10.54
C SER A 145 4.40 26.62 -11.54
N GLN A 146 5.23 25.77 -12.17
CA GLN A 146 4.79 24.80 -13.17
C GLN A 146 4.25 23.52 -12.52
N TRP A 147 4.87 23.04 -11.45
CA TRP A 147 4.50 21.77 -10.84
C TRP A 147 3.62 21.91 -9.58
N TRP A 148 3.64 23.06 -8.91
CA TRP A 148 2.91 23.23 -7.66
C TRP A 148 1.38 23.03 -7.78
N PRO A 149 0.67 23.46 -8.86
CA PRO A 149 -0.76 23.22 -8.97
C PRO A 149 -1.11 21.74 -9.04
N TRP A 150 -0.28 20.97 -9.77
CA TRP A 150 -0.42 19.52 -9.87
C TRP A 150 -0.14 18.84 -8.52
N ALA A 151 0.90 19.26 -7.82
CA ALA A 151 1.22 18.75 -6.49
C ALA A 151 0.10 19.07 -5.47
N ALA A 152 -0.47 20.27 -5.52
CA ALA A 152 -1.57 20.66 -4.67
C ALA A 152 -2.85 19.83 -4.97
N GLY A 153 -3.19 19.65 -6.24
CA GLY A 153 -4.31 18.82 -6.68
C GLY A 153 -4.16 17.37 -6.24
N LEU A 154 -2.97 16.79 -6.47
CA LEU A 154 -2.66 15.42 -6.04
C LEU A 154 -2.70 15.28 -4.52
N SER A 155 -2.16 16.26 -3.78
CA SER A 155 -2.20 16.27 -2.31
C SER A 155 -3.62 16.33 -1.77
N ALA A 156 -4.49 17.14 -2.38
CA ALA A 156 -5.90 17.21 -2.00
C ALA A 156 -6.64 15.90 -2.28
N ALA A 157 -6.40 15.28 -3.45
CA ALA A 157 -6.97 13.97 -3.79
C ALA A 157 -6.47 12.87 -2.83
N PHE A 158 -5.18 12.87 -2.51
CA PHE A 158 -4.58 11.92 -1.57
C PHE A 158 -5.13 12.11 -0.14
N LEU A 159 -5.32 13.37 0.29
CA LEU A 159 -5.97 13.67 1.57
C LEU A 159 -7.39 13.09 1.62
N ALA A 160 -8.21 13.35 0.60
CA ALA A 160 -9.58 12.85 0.53
C ALA A 160 -9.62 11.30 0.55
N ALA A 161 -8.80 10.65 -0.29
CA ALA A 161 -8.69 9.19 -0.33
C ALA A 161 -8.25 8.61 1.02
N ASN A 162 -7.27 9.24 1.67
CA ASN A 162 -6.78 8.80 2.97
C ASN A 162 -7.84 8.94 4.08
N LEU A 163 -8.63 10.02 4.08
CA LEU A 163 -9.74 10.18 5.02
C LEU A 163 -10.81 9.10 4.82
N CYS A 164 -11.16 8.77 3.57
CA CYS A 164 -12.06 7.67 3.25
C CYS A 164 -11.51 6.32 3.75
N LEU A 165 -10.22 6.06 3.52
CA LEU A 165 -9.54 4.86 4.02
C LEU A 165 -9.59 4.78 5.53
N GLN A 166 -9.25 5.86 6.25
CA GLN A 166 -9.29 5.90 7.72
C GLN A 166 -10.69 5.66 8.27
N PHE A 167 -11.70 6.24 7.61
CA PHE A 167 -13.10 6.01 7.98
C PHE A 167 -13.44 4.52 7.91
N GLY A 168 -13.10 3.83 6.81
CA GLY A 168 -13.29 2.40 6.67
C GLY A 168 -12.46 1.56 7.64
N ALA A 169 -11.15 1.83 7.71
CA ALA A 169 -10.20 1.08 8.53
C ALA A 169 -10.47 1.17 10.04
N SER A 170 -11.07 2.27 10.51
CA SER A 170 -11.45 2.41 11.92
C SER A 170 -12.70 1.61 12.30
N ARG A 171 -13.52 1.24 11.33
CA ARG A 171 -14.82 0.56 11.54
C ARG A 171 -14.84 -0.92 11.16
N LEU A 172 -13.91 -1.33 10.33
CA LEU A 172 -13.80 -2.72 9.86
C LEU A 172 -12.70 -3.49 10.59
N PRO A 173 -12.84 -4.81 10.76
CA PRO A 173 -11.72 -5.65 11.18
C PRO A 173 -10.52 -5.49 10.25
N ALA A 174 -9.31 -5.52 10.82
CA ALA A 174 -8.09 -5.20 10.08
C ALA A 174 -7.86 -6.11 8.86
N HIS A 175 -8.17 -7.40 8.97
CA HIS A 175 -8.04 -8.36 7.86
C HIS A 175 -9.03 -8.08 6.72
N ARG A 176 -10.21 -7.53 7.00
CA ARG A 176 -11.18 -7.13 5.96
C ARG A 176 -10.69 -5.89 5.22
N THR A 177 -10.26 -4.88 5.95
CA THR A 177 -9.68 -3.66 5.36
C THR A 177 -8.52 -4.01 4.43
N ALA A 178 -7.58 -4.86 4.88
CA ALA A 178 -6.44 -5.26 4.08
C ALA A 178 -6.82 -5.98 2.78
N VAL A 179 -7.83 -6.85 2.82
CA VAL A 179 -8.31 -7.57 1.64
C VAL A 179 -9.05 -6.64 0.67
N ILE A 180 -9.91 -5.74 1.20
CA ILE A 180 -10.61 -4.75 0.35
C ILE A 180 -9.61 -3.85 -0.37
N MET A 181 -8.51 -3.50 0.26
CA MET A 181 -7.46 -2.69 -0.36
C MET A 181 -6.80 -3.35 -1.56
N LEU A 182 -6.78 -4.69 -1.65
CA LEU A 182 -6.30 -5.38 -2.85
C LEU A 182 -7.13 -5.06 -4.11
N THR A 183 -8.36 -4.54 -3.96
CA THR A 183 -9.14 -4.06 -5.12
C THR A 183 -8.48 -2.88 -5.83
N GLU A 184 -7.52 -2.18 -5.19
CA GLU A 184 -6.68 -1.17 -5.81
C GLU A 184 -5.98 -1.69 -7.07
N VAL A 185 -5.52 -2.95 -7.04
CA VAL A 185 -4.90 -3.61 -8.22
C VAL A 185 -5.85 -3.59 -9.41
N LEU A 186 -7.14 -3.81 -9.18
CA LEU A 186 -8.15 -3.83 -10.24
C LEU A 186 -8.37 -2.44 -10.82
N PHE A 187 -8.47 -1.42 -9.96
CA PHE A 187 -8.62 -0.03 -10.41
C PHE A 187 -7.38 0.45 -11.17
N ALA A 188 -6.19 0.12 -10.67
CA ALA A 188 -4.93 0.42 -11.34
C ALA A 188 -4.86 -0.26 -12.72
N SER A 189 -5.17 -1.55 -12.79
CA SER A 189 -5.17 -2.30 -14.05
C SER A 189 -6.24 -1.80 -15.04
N ALA A 190 -7.46 -1.53 -14.54
CA ALA A 190 -8.54 -1.01 -15.37
C ALA A 190 -8.21 0.37 -15.94
N SER A 191 -7.63 1.26 -15.12
CA SER A 191 -7.19 2.58 -15.59
C SER A 191 -6.04 2.49 -16.59
N ALA A 192 -5.09 1.58 -16.40
CA ALA A 192 -4.02 1.32 -17.36
C ALA A 192 -4.57 0.86 -18.71
N VAL A 193 -5.56 -0.05 -18.72
CA VAL A 193 -6.24 -0.49 -19.94
C VAL A 193 -7.00 0.67 -20.59
N ALA A 194 -7.76 1.45 -19.82
CA ALA A 194 -8.52 2.58 -20.33
C ALA A 194 -7.65 3.67 -20.96
N LEU A 195 -6.42 3.85 -20.45
CA LEU A 195 -5.44 4.79 -20.96
C LEU A 195 -4.55 4.21 -22.08
N GLY A 196 -4.81 2.98 -22.53
CA GLY A 196 -4.04 2.32 -23.58
C GLY A 196 -2.65 1.82 -23.16
N ALA A 197 -2.34 1.84 -21.86
CA ALA A 197 -1.08 1.36 -21.29
C ALA A 197 -1.13 -0.12 -20.86
N GLY A 198 -2.28 -0.79 -21.03
CA GLY A 198 -2.49 -2.17 -20.66
C GLY A 198 -3.45 -2.90 -21.59
N THR A 199 -3.55 -4.22 -21.45
CA THR A 199 -4.50 -5.07 -22.20
C THR A 199 -5.39 -5.86 -21.27
N LEU A 200 -6.65 -6.09 -21.68
CA LEU A 200 -7.56 -7.03 -21.01
C LEU A 200 -7.12 -8.47 -21.35
N GLY A 201 -6.19 -8.98 -20.56
CA GLY A 201 -5.73 -10.36 -20.71
C GLY A 201 -6.43 -11.34 -19.76
N PRO A 202 -6.28 -12.67 -19.98
CA PRO A 202 -6.85 -13.69 -19.08
C PRO A 202 -6.38 -13.56 -17.63
N ALA A 203 -5.13 -13.15 -17.42
CA ALA A 203 -4.58 -12.92 -16.08
C ALA A 203 -5.35 -11.83 -15.30
N LEU A 204 -5.67 -10.71 -15.96
CA LEU A 204 -6.47 -9.65 -15.35
C LEU A 204 -7.89 -10.12 -15.02
N LEU A 205 -8.52 -10.90 -15.89
CA LEU A 205 -9.87 -11.43 -15.66
C LEU A 205 -9.89 -12.46 -14.52
N LEU A 206 -8.98 -13.43 -14.53
CA LEU A 206 -8.91 -14.49 -13.50
C LEU A 206 -8.46 -13.95 -12.15
N GLY A 207 -7.37 -13.20 -12.13
CA GLY A 207 -6.86 -12.63 -10.89
C GLY A 207 -7.81 -11.57 -10.33
N GLY A 208 -8.43 -10.78 -11.21
CA GLY A 208 -9.46 -9.82 -10.84
C GLY A 208 -10.69 -10.49 -10.20
N ALA A 209 -11.15 -11.59 -10.76
CA ALA A 209 -12.25 -12.37 -10.18
C ALA A 209 -11.90 -12.89 -8.78
N CYS A 210 -10.66 -13.37 -8.57
CA CYS A 210 -10.19 -13.80 -7.24
C CYS A 210 -10.19 -12.64 -6.23
N ILE A 211 -9.71 -11.46 -6.61
CA ILE A 211 -9.69 -10.27 -5.75
C ILE A 211 -11.11 -9.85 -5.40
N LEU A 212 -12.01 -9.77 -6.38
CA LEU A 212 -13.42 -9.41 -6.16
C LEU A 212 -14.13 -10.43 -5.27
N ALA A 213 -13.92 -11.73 -5.50
CA ALA A 213 -14.47 -12.79 -4.65
C ALA A 213 -13.97 -12.68 -3.21
N SER A 214 -12.68 -12.40 -3.03
CA SER A 214 -12.07 -12.17 -1.72
C SER A 214 -12.68 -10.97 -0.99
N ALA A 215 -12.83 -9.83 -1.68
CA ALA A 215 -13.46 -8.63 -1.14
C ALA A 215 -14.96 -8.84 -0.85
N TRP A 216 -15.67 -9.55 -1.73
CA TRP A 216 -17.08 -9.90 -1.52
C TRP A 216 -17.27 -10.79 -0.30
N LEU A 217 -16.46 -11.85 -0.16
CA LEU A 217 -16.44 -12.68 1.05
C LEU A 217 -16.13 -11.87 2.32
N ALA A 218 -15.34 -10.81 2.22
CA ALA A 218 -15.06 -9.93 3.36
C ALA A 218 -16.25 -9.06 3.76
N ALA A 219 -17.17 -8.78 2.85
CA ALA A 219 -18.35 -7.95 3.12
C ALA A 219 -19.48 -8.71 3.84
N TRP A 220 -19.54 -10.04 3.71
CA TRP A 220 -20.65 -10.85 4.22
C TRP A 220 -20.45 -11.48 5.61
N ASP A 221 -19.35 -11.25 6.28
CA ASP A 221 -19.10 -11.67 7.68
C ASP A 221 -19.27 -10.47 8.62
#